data_78435742e324042c001cc7be4b43d5ce
#
_entry.id   78435742e324042c001cc7be4b43d5ce
#
_cell.length_a   1.000
_cell.length_b   1.000
_cell.length_c   1.000
_cell.angle_alpha   90.00
_cell.angle_beta   90.00
_cell.angle_gamma   90.00
#
_symmetry.space_group_name_H-M   'P 1'
#
loop_
_entity.id
_entity.type
_entity.pdbx_description
1 polymer ?
#
loop_
_entity_poly.entity_id
_entity_poly.type
_entity_poly.pdbx_seq_one_letter_code
_entity_poly.pdbx_strand_id
1 'polypeptide(L)'
;MGELLRAERKASGPNAAMIEEFMNAGKLVPNAIMVSILENTMEIITRTTGKVNFLLDGFPRSMENLEGWWEVFGEEADLPKMLYFECPFEVLEKRILGRAKYSGRSDDNVESIKKRFETFKAETLPTVEFFKSKNKCLAVDTSHDRQAVYDLVSKNLAEYTDKELAAKPLTERAEILLGLRPYPKKNQ
;
A
#
# COMPACT_ATOMS: atom_id res chain seq x y z
N MET A 1 0.36 0.98 4.81
CA MET A 1 -0.82 0.65 5.65
C MET A 1 -0.46 0.21 7.07
N GLY A 2 0.35 -0.79 7.28
CA GLY A 2 0.64 -1.29 8.65
C GLY A 2 1.18 -0.25 9.63
N GLU A 3 1.92 0.74 9.19
CA GLU A 3 2.41 1.84 10.04
C GLU A 3 1.28 2.81 10.41
N LEU A 4 0.37 3.10 9.48
CA LEU A 4 -0.80 3.94 9.74
C LEU A 4 -1.72 3.29 10.78
N LEU A 5 -1.98 1.98 10.65
CA LEU A 5 -2.75 1.24 11.65
C LEU A 5 -2.08 1.25 13.04
N ARG A 6 -0.76 1.10 13.10
CA ARG A 6 -0.03 1.19 14.37
C ARG A 6 -0.06 2.61 14.97
N ALA A 7 -0.02 3.63 14.13
CA ALA A 7 -0.16 5.02 14.57
C ALA A 7 -1.55 5.29 15.14
N GLU A 8 -2.62 4.84 14.44
CA GLU A 8 -4.00 4.95 14.90
C GLU A 8 -4.22 4.22 16.22
N ARG A 9 -3.71 2.99 16.35
CA ARG A 9 -3.72 2.24 17.60
C ARG A 9 -3.04 3.01 18.75
N LYS A 10 -1.86 3.60 18.49
CA LYS A 10 -1.08 4.35 19.48
C LYS A 10 -1.76 5.66 19.90
N ALA A 11 -2.51 6.27 18.99
CA ALA A 11 -3.28 7.48 19.29
C ALA A 11 -4.49 7.21 20.20
N SER A 12 -4.78 5.94 20.55
CA SER A 12 -5.90 5.54 21.41
C SER A 12 -7.26 6.03 20.90
N GLY A 13 -7.41 6.11 19.57
CA GLY A 13 -8.67 6.45 18.92
C GLY A 13 -9.74 5.37 19.11
N PRO A 14 -10.98 5.63 18.66
CA PRO A 14 -12.12 4.72 18.84
C PRO A 14 -11.89 3.32 18.23
N ASN A 15 -11.04 3.21 17.23
CA ASN A 15 -10.73 1.95 16.55
C ASN A 15 -9.50 1.22 17.12
N ALA A 16 -8.79 1.78 18.11
CA ALA A 16 -7.51 1.26 18.58
C ALA A 16 -7.59 -0.20 19.07
N ALA A 17 -8.58 -0.52 19.90
CA ALA A 17 -8.77 -1.88 20.44
C ALA A 17 -9.06 -2.91 19.31
N MET A 18 -9.94 -2.56 18.39
CA MET A 18 -10.26 -3.41 17.24
C MET A 18 -9.04 -3.64 16.35
N ILE A 19 -8.30 -2.58 16.01
CA ILE A 19 -7.07 -2.69 15.21
C ILE A 19 -6.06 -3.62 15.89
N GLU A 20 -5.91 -3.52 17.21
CA GLU A 20 -5.00 -4.37 17.97
C GLU A 20 -5.42 -5.84 17.94
N GLU A 21 -6.70 -6.14 18.14
CA GLU A 21 -7.25 -7.49 18.07
C GLU A 21 -6.98 -8.14 16.71
N PHE A 22 -7.32 -7.45 15.61
CA PHE A 22 -7.12 -7.98 14.26
C PHE A 22 -5.64 -8.17 13.93
N MET A 23 -4.78 -7.23 14.30
CA MET A 23 -3.34 -7.35 14.07
C MET A 23 -2.73 -8.53 14.83
N ASN A 24 -3.10 -8.74 16.10
CA ASN A 24 -2.60 -9.86 16.91
C ASN A 24 -3.11 -11.20 16.40
N ALA A 25 -4.37 -11.24 15.89
CA ALA A 25 -4.93 -12.43 15.27
C ALA A 25 -4.35 -12.73 13.87
N GLY A 26 -3.54 -11.83 13.30
CA GLY A 26 -3.01 -11.95 11.93
C GLY A 26 -4.07 -11.80 10.85
N LYS A 27 -5.23 -11.24 11.20
CA LYS A 27 -6.38 -10.97 10.30
C LYS A 27 -6.25 -9.59 9.65
N LEU A 28 -7.02 -9.38 8.58
CA LEU A 28 -7.15 -8.06 7.98
C LEU A 28 -8.08 -7.18 8.84
N VAL A 29 -7.69 -5.94 9.05
CA VAL A 29 -8.54 -4.93 9.72
C VAL A 29 -9.74 -4.61 8.80
N PRO A 30 -10.94 -4.34 9.34
CA PRO A 30 -12.12 -4.03 8.53
C PRO A 30 -11.87 -2.94 7.49
N ASN A 31 -12.40 -3.17 6.28
CA ASN A 31 -12.15 -2.35 5.11
C ASN A 31 -12.48 -0.87 5.34
N ALA A 32 -13.62 -0.56 5.93
CA ALA A 32 -14.05 0.81 6.19
C ALA A 32 -13.03 1.62 7.01
N ILE A 33 -12.39 0.99 8.01
CA ILE A 33 -11.33 1.62 8.82
C ILE A 33 -10.09 1.88 7.96
N MET A 34 -9.68 0.88 7.17
CA MET A 34 -8.47 1.00 6.35
C MET A 34 -8.60 2.06 5.28
N VAL A 35 -9.72 2.08 4.55
CA VAL A 35 -9.95 3.05 3.47
C VAL A 35 -10.07 4.46 4.03
N SER A 36 -10.79 4.66 5.14
CA SER A 36 -10.89 5.97 5.81
C SER A 36 -9.53 6.51 6.27
N ILE A 37 -8.66 5.65 6.83
CA ILE A 37 -7.29 6.06 7.20
C ILE A 37 -6.46 6.43 5.97
N LEU A 38 -6.59 5.71 4.86
CA LEU A 38 -5.90 6.02 3.61
C LEU A 38 -6.37 7.35 3.03
N GLU A 39 -7.68 7.55 2.91
CA GLU A 39 -8.30 8.77 2.41
C GLU A 39 -7.79 9.99 3.18
N ASN A 40 -7.96 10.00 4.50
CA ASN A 40 -7.49 11.08 5.36
C ASN A 40 -5.99 11.34 5.21
N THR A 41 -5.18 10.28 5.16
CA THR A 41 -3.72 10.41 5.04
C THR A 41 -3.32 10.99 3.69
N MET A 42 -3.91 10.50 2.60
CA MET A 42 -3.62 10.98 1.25
C MET A 42 -4.07 12.43 1.09
N GLU A 43 -5.24 12.79 1.60
CA GLU A 43 -5.74 14.16 1.58
C GLU A 43 -4.79 15.12 2.32
N ILE A 44 -4.36 14.77 3.55
CA ILE A 44 -3.41 15.58 4.33
C ILE A 44 -2.10 15.74 3.56
N ILE A 45 -1.53 14.67 3.02
CA ILE A 45 -0.27 14.72 2.26
C ILE A 45 -0.45 15.60 1.02
N THR A 46 -1.53 15.42 0.27
CA THR A 46 -1.82 16.23 -0.92
C THR A 46 -1.90 17.71 -0.58
N ARG A 47 -2.68 18.06 0.43
CA ARG A 47 -2.86 19.46 0.87
C ARG A 47 -1.58 20.10 1.39
N THR A 48 -0.76 19.35 2.14
CA THR A 48 0.42 19.92 2.79
C THR A 48 1.67 19.91 1.92
N THR A 49 1.78 18.97 0.97
CA THR A 49 3.00 18.77 0.17
C THR A 49 2.81 18.94 -1.33
N GLY A 50 1.57 18.99 -1.80
CA GLY A 50 1.23 19.00 -3.21
C GLY A 50 1.51 17.68 -3.94
N LYS A 51 1.80 16.59 -3.22
CA LYS A 51 2.05 15.26 -3.82
C LYS A 51 0.73 14.59 -4.16
N VAL A 52 0.65 13.98 -5.34
CA VAL A 52 -0.53 13.26 -5.85
C VAL A 52 -0.24 11.82 -6.25
N ASN A 53 1.04 11.43 -6.30
CA ASN A 53 1.45 10.06 -6.55
C ASN A 53 1.82 9.37 -5.24
N PHE A 54 1.23 8.21 -5.00
CA PHE A 54 1.37 7.46 -3.76
C PHE A 54 1.81 6.02 -4.03
N LEU A 55 2.66 5.51 -3.15
CA LEU A 55 2.93 4.08 -3.02
C LEU A 55 2.18 3.56 -1.79
N LEU A 56 1.21 2.66 -2.03
CA LEU A 56 0.40 2.06 -0.97
C LEU A 56 1.03 0.74 -0.54
N ASP A 57 1.89 0.78 0.49
CA ASP A 57 2.51 -0.43 1.03
C ASP A 57 1.50 -1.26 1.84
N GLY A 58 1.30 -2.51 1.39
CA GLY A 58 0.40 -3.46 2.04
C GLY A 58 -1.08 -3.15 1.88
N PHE A 59 -1.47 -2.57 0.76
CA PHE A 59 -2.84 -2.34 0.33
C PHE A 59 -2.91 -2.33 -1.21
N PRO A 60 -3.98 -2.91 -1.87
CA PRO A 60 -5.02 -3.74 -1.25
C PRO A 60 -4.50 -5.11 -0.82
N ARG A 61 -5.18 -5.76 0.14
CA ARG A 61 -4.90 -7.11 0.62
C ARG A 61 -6.06 -8.08 0.46
N SER A 62 -7.20 -7.61 -0.03
CA SER A 62 -8.36 -8.42 -0.36
C SER A 62 -9.15 -7.76 -1.48
N MET A 63 -10.05 -8.52 -2.10
CA MET A 63 -10.99 -7.96 -3.08
C MET A 63 -11.91 -6.92 -2.42
N GLU A 64 -12.32 -7.14 -1.18
CA GLU A 64 -13.10 -6.18 -0.40
C GLU A 64 -12.36 -4.83 -0.22
N ASN A 65 -11.03 -4.86 0.00
CA ASN A 65 -10.23 -3.64 0.04
C ASN A 65 -10.26 -2.87 -1.28
N LEU A 66 -10.24 -3.60 -2.39
CA LEU A 66 -10.28 -3.01 -3.72
C LEU A 66 -11.66 -2.42 -4.03
N GLU A 67 -12.73 -3.10 -3.63
CA GLU A 67 -14.11 -2.60 -3.74
C GLU A 67 -14.27 -1.29 -2.94
N GLY A 68 -13.85 -1.27 -1.67
CA GLY A 68 -13.91 -0.06 -0.85
C GLY A 68 -13.02 1.07 -1.37
N TRP A 69 -11.90 0.75 -2.02
CA TRP A 69 -11.12 1.75 -2.72
C TRP A 69 -11.94 2.43 -3.81
N TRP A 70 -12.62 1.66 -4.65
CA TRP A 70 -13.44 2.22 -5.72
C TRP A 70 -14.68 2.96 -5.21
N GLU A 71 -15.27 2.52 -4.10
CA GLU A 71 -16.40 3.21 -3.47
C GLU A 71 -16.02 4.61 -2.98
N VAL A 72 -14.82 4.78 -2.41
CA VAL A 72 -14.37 6.06 -1.84
C VAL A 72 -13.71 6.95 -2.89
N PHE A 73 -12.79 6.40 -3.67
CA PHE A 73 -11.99 7.20 -4.60
C PHE A 73 -12.55 7.21 -6.02
N GLY A 74 -13.35 6.20 -6.40
CA GLY A 74 -13.96 6.13 -7.73
C GLY A 74 -12.95 6.30 -8.86
N GLU A 75 -13.23 7.25 -9.75
CA GLU A 75 -12.35 7.62 -10.85
C GLU A 75 -11.30 8.69 -10.47
N GLU A 76 -11.35 9.23 -9.26
CA GLU A 76 -10.42 10.28 -8.81
C GLU A 76 -9.00 9.77 -8.56
N ALA A 77 -8.86 8.46 -8.24
CA ALA A 77 -7.57 7.84 -7.99
C ALA A 77 -7.35 6.61 -8.88
N ASP A 78 -6.41 6.70 -9.79
CA ASP A 78 -6.01 5.57 -10.65
C ASP A 78 -5.11 4.60 -9.89
N LEU A 79 -5.35 3.30 -10.10
CA LEU A 79 -4.49 2.19 -9.68
C LEU A 79 -3.79 1.60 -10.90
N PRO A 80 -2.72 2.22 -11.39
CA PRO A 80 -2.09 1.83 -12.65
C PRO A 80 -1.40 0.48 -12.56
N LYS A 81 -0.79 0.16 -11.41
CA LYS A 81 -0.01 -1.06 -11.26
C LYS A 81 0.07 -1.53 -9.81
N MET A 82 -0.01 -2.84 -9.62
CA MET A 82 0.34 -3.53 -8.38
C MET A 82 1.79 -4.03 -8.47
N LEU A 83 2.58 -3.77 -7.43
CA LEU A 83 3.87 -4.42 -7.22
C LEU A 83 3.66 -5.62 -6.30
N TYR A 84 3.88 -6.81 -6.82
CA TYR A 84 3.80 -8.04 -6.06
C TYR A 84 5.21 -8.58 -5.80
N PHE A 85 5.65 -8.50 -4.55
CA PHE A 85 6.94 -9.00 -4.13
C PHE A 85 6.85 -10.49 -3.77
N GLU A 86 7.35 -11.34 -4.66
CA GLU A 86 7.43 -12.79 -4.43
C GLU A 86 8.64 -13.13 -3.58
N CYS A 87 8.44 -14.02 -2.61
CA CYS A 87 9.53 -14.53 -1.77
C CYS A 87 9.16 -15.93 -1.25
N PRO A 88 10.07 -16.90 -1.28
CA PRO A 88 9.86 -18.20 -0.65
C PRO A 88 9.55 -18.04 0.85
N PHE A 89 8.64 -18.89 1.35
CA PHE A 89 8.16 -18.79 2.73
C PHE A 89 9.30 -18.87 3.76
N GLU A 90 10.26 -19.77 3.53
CA GLU A 90 11.41 -19.98 4.42
C GLU A 90 12.31 -18.74 4.51
N VAL A 91 12.41 -17.99 3.40
CA VAL A 91 13.15 -16.71 3.36
C VAL A 91 12.39 -15.63 4.11
N LEU A 92 11.05 -15.56 3.91
CA LEU A 92 10.20 -14.61 4.64
C LEU A 92 10.22 -14.85 6.14
N GLU A 93 10.06 -16.10 6.58
CA GLU A 93 10.11 -16.48 7.98
C GLU A 93 11.44 -16.04 8.62
N LYS A 94 12.56 -16.37 7.98
CA LYS A 94 13.89 -15.97 8.43
C LYS A 94 14.05 -14.45 8.57
N ARG A 95 13.55 -13.71 7.58
CA ARG A 95 13.60 -12.23 7.57
C ARG A 95 12.75 -11.63 8.68
N ILE A 96 11.53 -12.15 8.91
CA ILE A 96 10.62 -11.64 9.94
C ILE A 96 11.16 -11.95 11.33
N LEU A 97 11.64 -13.18 11.58
CA LEU A 97 12.27 -13.56 12.86
C LEU A 97 13.57 -12.79 13.11
N GLY A 98 14.34 -12.50 12.06
CA GLY A 98 15.49 -11.61 12.14
C GLY A 98 15.08 -10.19 12.55
N ARG A 99 14.01 -9.66 11.97
CA ARG A 99 13.46 -8.33 12.30
C ARG A 99 12.92 -8.25 13.73
N ALA A 100 12.31 -9.32 14.23
CA ALA A 100 11.74 -9.40 15.58
C ALA A 100 12.74 -8.98 16.67
N LYS A 101 14.04 -9.23 16.45
CA LYS A 101 15.12 -8.93 17.42
C LYS A 101 15.27 -7.43 17.70
N TYR A 102 14.80 -6.55 16.81
CA TYR A 102 14.99 -5.09 16.94
C TYR A 102 13.76 -4.26 16.60
N SER A 103 12.69 -4.87 16.07
CA SER A 103 11.51 -4.11 15.60
C SER A 103 10.56 -3.69 16.71
N GLY A 104 10.58 -4.39 17.86
CA GLY A 104 9.59 -4.21 18.93
C GLY A 104 8.15 -4.54 18.53
N ARG A 105 7.93 -5.22 17.37
CA ARG A 105 6.60 -5.60 16.89
C ARG A 105 6.12 -6.86 17.57
N SER A 106 4.95 -6.81 18.20
CA SER A 106 4.33 -7.95 18.89
C SER A 106 3.91 -9.07 17.93
N ASP A 107 3.69 -8.74 16.65
CA ASP A 107 3.25 -9.66 15.59
C ASP A 107 4.41 -10.34 14.82
N ASP A 108 5.67 -10.09 15.20
CA ASP A 108 6.85 -10.73 14.61
C ASP A 108 7.23 -12.01 15.39
N ASN A 109 6.34 -13.01 15.39
CA ASN A 109 6.55 -14.33 16.01
C ASN A 109 6.04 -15.45 15.09
N VAL A 110 6.51 -16.69 15.33
CA VAL A 110 6.23 -17.85 14.46
C VAL A 110 4.74 -18.11 14.25
N GLU A 111 3.94 -17.99 15.31
CA GLU A 111 2.49 -18.22 15.24
C GLU A 111 1.79 -17.18 14.37
N SER A 112 2.10 -15.90 14.60
CA SER A 112 1.56 -14.80 13.80
C SER A 112 2.02 -14.86 12.34
N ILE A 113 3.26 -15.30 12.07
CA ILE A 113 3.76 -15.48 10.69
C ILE A 113 2.92 -16.52 9.95
N LYS A 114 2.66 -17.68 10.57
CA LYS A 114 1.83 -18.73 9.96
C LYS A 114 0.42 -18.25 9.65
N LYS A 115 -0.26 -17.61 10.62
CA LYS A 115 -1.60 -17.05 10.43
C LYS A 115 -1.61 -16.00 9.31
N ARG A 116 -0.63 -15.11 9.28
CA ARG A 116 -0.50 -14.09 8.21
C ARG A 116 -0.29 -14.71 6.83
N PHE A 117 0.43 -15.82 6.76
CA PHE A 117 0.63 -16.54 5.51
C PHE A 117 -0.65 -17.21 5.01
N GLU A 118 -1.43 -17.81 5.90
CA GLU A 118 -2.75 -18.36 5.59
C GLU A 118 -3.71 -17.26 5.12
N THR A 119 -3.78 -16.15 5.85
CA THR A 119 -4.56 -14.96 5.46
C THR A 119 -4.13 -14.43 4.09
N PHE A 120 -2.83 -14.36 3.83
CA PHE A 120 -2.30 -13.95 2.54
C PHE A 120 -2.79 -14.87 1.40
N LYS A 121 -2.74 -16.19 1.59
CA LYS A 121 -3.21 -17.15 0.59
C LYS A 121 -4.70 -17.05 0.34
N ALA A 122 -5.49 -16.90 1.40
CA ALA A 122 -6.95 -16.87 1.31
C ALA A 122 -7.48 -15.54 0.77
N GLU A 123 -6.91 -14.41 1.21
CA GLU A 123 -7.47 -13.07 0.97
C GLU A 123 -6.68 -12.28 -0.08
N THR A 124 -5.34 -12.32 0.01
CA THR A 124 -4.50 -11.42 -0.81
C THR A 124 -4.17 -12.02 -2.17
N LEU A 125 -3.93 -13.32 -2.25
CA LEU A 125 -3.56 -13.97 -3.50
C LEU A 125 -4.64 -13.81 -4.59
N PRO A 126 -5.97 -13.92 -4.30
CA PRO A 126 -7.01 -13.62 -5.29
C PRO A 126 -6.92 -12.20 -5.85
N THR A 127 -6.55 -11.22 -5.01
CA THR A 127 -6.34 -9.83 -5.46
C THR A 127 -5.14 -9.72 -6.40
N VAL A 128 -4.04 -10.42 -6.11
CA VAL A 128 -2.87 -10.48 -7.00
C VAL A 128 -3.25 -11.08 -8.36
N GLU A 129 -4.00 -12.18 -8.37
CA GLU A 129 -4.47 -12.83 -9.62
C GLU A 129 -5.43 -11.91 -10.41
N PHE A 130 -6.27 -11.15 -9.74
CA PHE A 130 -7.08 -10.12 -10.38
C PHE A 130 -6.21 -9.09 -11.14
N PHE A 131 -5.19 -8.53 -10.50
CA PHE A 131 -4.29 -7.57 -11.17
C PHE A 131 -3.46 -8.22 -12.28
N LYS A 132 -3.04 -9.49 -12.12
CA LYS A 132 -2.38 -10.26 -13.19
C LYS A 132 -3.30 -10.41 -14.41
N SER A 133 -4.58 -10.77 -14.22
CA SER A 133 -5.56 -10.93 -15.29
C SER A 133 -5.82 -9.65 -16.07
N LYS A 134 -5.58 -8.48 -15.45
CA LYS A 134 -5.70 -7.15 -16.08
C LYS A 134 -4.38 -6.62 -16.65
N ASN A 135 -3.29 -7.40 -16.65
CA ASN A 135 -1.94 -6.96 -17.02
C ASN A 135 -1.44 -5.74 -16.18
N LYS A 136 -1.98 -5.58 -14.97
CA LYS A 136 -1.64 -4.51 -14.04
C LYS A 136 -0.77 -4.99 -12.86
N CYS A 137 -0.18 -6.18 -12.92
CA CYS A 137 0.70 -6.71 -11.88
C CYS A 137 2.14 -6.80 -12.37
N LEU A 138 3.07 -6.22 -11.61
CA LEU A 138 4.51 -6.46 -11.73
C LEU A 138 4.93 -7.39 -10.59
N ALA A 139 5.19 -8.66 -10.93
CA ALA A 139 5.77 -9.62 -10.00
C ALA A 139 7.29 -9.40 -9.92
N VAL A 140 7.81 -9.29 -8.71
CA VAL A 140 9.23 -9.03 -8.43
C VAL A 140 9.74 -10.10 -7.47
N ASP A 141 10.69 -10.91 -7.91
CA ASP A 141 11.40 -11.86 -7.04
C ASP A 141 12.29 -11.09 -6.06
N THR A 142 11.99 -11.22 -4.78
CA THR A 142 12.73 -10.58 -3.70
C THR A 142 13.67 -11.53 -2.96
N SER A 143 13.94 -12.72 -3.49
CA SER A 143 14.96 -13.63 -2.96
C SER A 143 16.40 -13.08 -3.12
N HIS A 144 16.58 -12.18 -4.10
CA HIS A 144 17.82 -11.49 -4.41
C HIS A 144 18.20 -10.40 -3.38
N ASP A 145 19.35 -9.77 -3.59
CA ASP A 145 19.80 -8.66 -2.76
C ASP A 145 18.92 -7.40 -2.96
N ARG A 146 18.98 -6.51 -1.98
CA ARG A 146 18.12 -5.31 -1.94
C ARG A 146 18.35 -4.37 -3.12
N GLN A 147 19.59 -4.24 -3.59
CA GLN A 147 19.92 -3.32 -4.67
C GLN A 147 19.35 -3.80 -6.01
N ALA A 148 19.49 -5.10 -6.31
CA ALA A 148 18.94 -5.68 -7.53
C ALA A 148 17.40 -5.53 -7.58
N VAL A 149 16.71 -5.75 -6.45
CA VAL A 149 15.26 -5.54 -6.35
C VAL A 149 14.90 -4.07 -6.57
N TYR A 150 15.65 -3.14 -5.95
CA TYR A 150 15.43 -1.71 -6.11
C TYR A 150 15.60 -1.25 -7.57
N ASP A 151 16.65 -1.69 -8.23
CA ASP A 151 16.95 -1.31 -9.62
C ASP A 151 15.86 -1.79 -10.58
N LEU A 152 15.37 -3.04 -10.37
CA LEU A 152 14.28 -3.61 -11.15
C LEU A 152 12.98 -2.80 -10.97
N VAL A 153 12.61 -2.51 -9.72
CA VAL A 153 11.41 -1.73 -9.40
C VAL A 153 11.51 -0.32 -9.96
N SER A 154 12.65 0.36 -9.74
CA SER A 154 12.89 1.73 -10.20
C SER A 154 12.77 1.85 -11.72
N LYS A 155 13.34 0.88 -12.45
CA LYS A 155 13.23 0.83 -13.92
C LYS A 155 11.78 0.69 -14.38
N ASN A 156 11.01 -0.18 -13.75
CA ASN A 156 9.62 -0.44 -14.12
C ASN A 156 8.65 0.67 -13.67
N LEU A 157 9.02 1.46 -12.67
CA LEU A 157 8.21 2.60 -12.20
C LEU A 157 8.60 3.93 -12.83
N ALA A 158 9.65 3.98 -13.66
CA ALA A 158 10.14 5.23 -14.26
C ALA A 158 9.05 5.96 -15.08
N GLU A 159 8.11 5.23 -15.69
CA GLU A 159 6.99 5.78 -16.44
C GLU A 159 5.93 6.48 -15.57
N TYR A 160 5.87 6.16 -14.25
CA TYR A 160 4.90 6.72 -13.30
C TYR A 160 5.48 7.88 -12.49
N THR A 161 6.73 8.28 -12.73
CA THR A 161 7.30 9.45 -12.07
C THR A 161 6.71 10.72 -12.67
N ASP A 162 6.22 11.61 -11.79
CA ASP A 162 5.56 12.88 -12.16
C ASP A 162 6.55 13.94 -12.67
N LYS A 163 7.31 13.62 -13.70
CA LYS A 163 8.24 14.57 -14.31
C LYS A 163 7.52 15.80 -14.85
N GLU A 164 6.33 15.62 -15.44
CA GLU A 164 5.52 16.70 -15.99
C GLU A 164 4.94 17.61 -14.92
N LEU A 165 4.38 17.04 -13.85
CA LEU A 165 3.86 17.84 -12.73
C LEU A 165 5.00 18.48 -11.93
N ALA A 166 6.11 17.79 -11.73
CA ALA A 166 7.29 18.31 -11.05
C ALA A 166 7.92 19.50 -11.80
N ALA A 167 7.79 19.54 -13.11
CA ALA A 167 8.30 20.64 -13.95
C ALA A 167 7.41 21.89 -13.92
N LYS A 168 6.17 21.79 -13.42
CA LYS A 168 5.23 22.93 -13.38
C LYS A 168 5.51 23.88 -12.22
N PRO A 169 5.23 25.20 -12.38
CA PRO A 169 5.30 26.16 -11.29
C PRO A 169 4.42 25.75 -10.09
N LEU A 170 4.85 26.08 -8.88
CA LEU A 170 4.11 25.74 -7.65
C LEU A 170 2.66 26.23 -7.64
N THR A 171 2.41 27.43 -8.21
CA THR A 171 1.07 28.00 -8.35
C THR A 171 0.17 27.14 -9.24
N GLU A 172 0.66 26.71 -10.40
CA GLU A 172 -0.08 25.83 -11.32
C GLU A 172 -0.34 24.44 -10.71
N ARG A 173 0.64 23.93 -9.96
CA ARG A 173 0.48 22.68 -9.21
C ARG A 173 -0.61 22.79 -8.15
N ALA A 174 -0.63 23.91 -7.41
CA ALA A 174 -1.67 24.18 -6.41
C ALA A 174 -3.07 24.26 -7.02
N GLU A 175 -3.21 24.93 -8.17
CA GLU A 175 -4.49 25.04 -8.89
C GLU A 175 -5.03 23.68 -9.35
N ILE A 176 -4.16 22.81 -9.85
CA ILE A 176 -4.50 21.42 -10.23
C ILE A 176 -4.94 20.63 -9.00
N LEU A 177 -4.19 20.73 -7.90
CA LEU A 177 -4.45 20.01 -6.65
C LEU A 177 -5.71 20.48 -5.91
N LEU A 178 -6.09 21.75 -6.09
CA LEU A 178 -7.32 22.32 -5.53
C LEU A 178 -8.55 22.09 -6.44
N GLY A 179 -8.37 21.38 -7.56
CA GLY A 179 -9.43 21.13 -8.53
C GLY A 179 -9.84 22.37 -9.35
N LEU A 180 -9.05 23.43 -9.28
CA LEU A 180 -9.29 24.68 -10.06
C LEU A 180 -8.86 24.53 -11.52
N ARG A 181 -8.02 23.53 -11.83
CA ARG A 181 -7.66 23.09 -13.18
C ARG A 181 -7.74 21.57 -13.27
N PRO A 182 -8.16 21.02 -14.43
CA PRO A 182 -8.15 19.59 -14.64
C PRO A 182 -6.71 19.04 -14.62
N TYR A 183 -6.53 17.87 -14.04
CA TYR A 183 -5.26 17.12 -14.11
C TYR A 183 -4.94 16.85 -15.59
N PRO A 184 -3.69 17.07 -16.04
CA PRO A 184 -3.32 16.81 -17.42
C PRO A 184 -3.55 15.34 -17.74
N LYS A 185 -4.55 15.02 -18.59
CA LYS A 185 -4.78 13.67 -19.06
C LYS A 185 -3.52 13.22 -19.81
N LYS A 186 -2.93 12.10 -19.41
CA LYS A 186 -1.88 11.45 -20.21
C LYS A 186 -2.49 11.18 -21.59
N ASN A 187 -1.88 11.71 -22.64
CA ASN A 187 -2.24 11.38 -24.01
C ASN A 187 -2.17 9.86 -24.17
N GLN A 188 -3.28 9.26 -24.60
CA GLN A 188 -3.38 7.86 -24.93
C GLN A 188 -2.48 7.50 -26.11
#